data_d03325185f77274c4fe82fa403311e8c
#
_entry.id   d03325185f77274c4fe82fa403311e8c
#
_cell.length_a   1.000
_cell.length_b   1.000
_cell.length_c   1.000
_cell.angle_alpha   90.00
_cell.angle_beta   90.00
_cell.angle_gamma   90.00
#
_symmetry.space_group_name_H-M   'P 1'
#
loop_
_entity.id
_entity.type
_entity.pdbx_description
1 polymer ?
#
loop_
_entity_poly.entity_id
_entity_poly.type
_entity_poly.pdbx_seq_one_letter_code
_entity_poly.pdbx_strand_id
1 'polypeptide(L)'
;LTAEKFIANPYGKGDRMYRTGDLGRYLSDGNIEFLGRIDNQVKIRGFRIELGEIESAINDCNQVKTSIALAKDGQLVAYIVPSDIKGLEESYKFKTQQDEEIAVFVGEKTAELVETVRVKISQKLPEYMVPSYFVVLEKVPLTPNGKTDGKLLQTLDTGKRLITDEYVAPRNETEKKLCDIWQDILHLDKVGINDNFFRIGGHSLLATRLISKVRLEFDAEVP
;
A
#
# COMPACT_ATOMS: atom_id res chain seq x y z
N LEU A 1 -21.19 -11.11 13.66
CA LEU A 1 -20.76 -9.71 13.50
C LEU A 1 -21.56 -8.74 14.39
N THR A 2 -22.91 -8.66 14.27
CA THR A 2 -23.71 -7.71 15.09
C THR A 2 -23.60 -8.01 16.58
N ALA A 3 -23.69 -9.27 17.00
CA ALA A 3 -23.59 -9.67 18.41
C ALA A 3 -22.20 -9.42 19.02
N GLU A 4 -21.15 -9.42 18.22
CA GLU A 4 -19.77 -9.14 18.64
C GLU A 4 -19.51 -7.64 18.81
N LYS A 5 -20.14 -6.80 17.97
CA LYS A 5 -19.98 -5.36 17.99
C LYS A 5 -20.95 -4.64 18.93
N PHE A 6 -22.17 -5.18 19.12
CA PHE A 6 -23.18 -4.65 20.03
C PHE A 6 -23.31 -5.55 21.27
N ILE A 7 -22.56 -5.20 22.29
CA ILE A 7 -22.54 -5.93 23.58
C ILE A 7 -23.55 -5.31 24.57
N ALA A 8 -23.89 -6.07 25.64
CA ALA A 8 -24.65 -5.49 26.74
C ALA A 8 -23.90 -4.34 27.37
N ASN A 9 -24.59 -3.23 27.64
CA ASN A 9 -23.98 -2.07 28.32
C ASN A 9 -23.74 -2.42 29.80
N PRO A 10 -22.49 -2.47 30.28
CA PRO A 10 -22.19 -2.79 31.68
C PRO A 10 -22.61 -1.67 32.65
N TYR A 11 -22.90 -0.46 32.12
CA TYR A 11 -23.25 0.73 32.91
C TYR A 11 -24.75 1.06 32.88
N GLY A 12 -25.58 0.33 32.09
CA GLY A 12 -26.99 0.57 31.91
C GLY A 12 -27.80 -0.74 31.85
N LYS A 13 -29.04 -0.73 32.39
CA LYS A 13 -29.91 -1.91 32.33
C LYS A 13 -30.67 -1.98 31.01
N GLY A 14 -30.43 -3.05 30.24
CA GLY A 14 -31.17 -3.32 28.99
C GLY A 14 -30.64 -2.64 27.74
N ASP A 15 -29.68 -1.71 27.87
CA ASP A 15 -29.08 -1.04 26.75
C ASP A 15 -27.96 -1.86 26.12
N ARG A 16 -27.66 -1.56 24.85
CA ARG A 16 -26.51 -2.14 24.13
C ARG A 16 -25.48 -1.07 23.85
N MET A 17 -24.23 -1.45 23.96
CA MET A 17 -23.09 -0.60 23.69
C MET A 17 -22.37 -1.08 22.42
N TYR A 18 -22.04 -0.16 21.52
CA TYR A 18 -21.27 -0.44 20.32
C TYR A 18 -19.78 -0.40 20.62
N ARG A 19 -19.06 -1.47 20.30
CA ARG A 19 -17.60 -1.53 20.34
C ARG A 19 -17.04 -0.91 19.08
N THR A 20 -16.47 0.29 19.18
CA THR A 20 -15.92 1.05 18.03
C THR A 20 -14.69 0.36 17.44
N GLY A 21 -13.95 -0.39 18.24
CA GLY A 21 -12.63 -0.92 17.91
C GLY A 21 -11.49 0.09 18.14
N ASP A 22 -11.83 1.28 18.64
CA ASP A 22 -10.83 2.26 19.03
C ASP A 22 -10.26 1.92 20.40
N LEU A 23 -8.95 2.12 20.58
CA LEU A 23 -8.24 1.98 21.84
C LEU A 23 -7.99 3.36 22.43
N GLY A 24 -8.43 3.58 23.65
CA GLY A 24 -8.20 4.82 24.37
C GLY A 24 -7.87 4.57 25.82
N ARG A 25 -7.27 5.54 26.48
CA ARG A 25 -7.06 5.56 27.92
C ARG A 25 -7.50 6.90 28.51
N TYR A 26 -7.93 6.85 29.78
CA TYR A 26 -8.17 8.08 30.54
C TYR A 26 -6.83 8.69 30.97
N LEU A 27 -6.73 9.99 30.81
CA LEU A 27 -5.67 10.81 31.41
C LEU A 27 -6.08 11.25 32.83
N SER A 28 -5.10 11.73 33.59
CA SER A 28 -5.33 12.20 34.97
C SER A 28 -6.27 13.41 35.09
N ASP A 29 -6.44 14.15 34.01
CA ASP A 29 -7.34 15.30 33.89
C ASP A 29 -8.79 14.92 33.46
N GLY A 30 -9.04 13.61 33.28
CA GLY A 30 -10.33 13.08 32.84
C GLY A 30 -10.55 13.05 31.33
N ASN A 31 -9.60 13.56 30.53
CA ASN A 31 -9.66 13.45 29.07
C ASN A 31 -9.35 12.03 28.61
N ILE A 32 -9.81 11.68 27.41
CA ILE A 32 -9.52 10.40 26.76
C ILE A 32 -8.43 10.62 25.72
N GLU A 33 -7.31 9.95 25.88
CA GLU A 33 -6.27 9.86 24.87
C GLU A 33 -6.57 8.70 23.93
N PHE A 34 -6.61 9.00 22.64
CA PHE A 34 -6.72 7.98 21.60
C PHE A 34 -5.38 7.29 21.36
N LEU A 35 -5.32 5.97 21.52
CA LEU A 35 -4.10 5.17 21.36
C LEU A 35 -4.02 4.41 20.04
N GLY A 36 -5.07 4.50 19.20
CA GLY A 36 -5.15 3.78 17.94
C GLY A 36 -6.35 2.85 17.87
N ARG A 37 -6.26 1.83 17.03
CA ARG A 37 -7.32 0.84 16.85
C ARG A 37 -6.85 -0.56 17.27
N ILE A 38 -7.80 -1.36 17.77
CA ILE A 38 -7.58 -2.78 18.10
C ILE A 38 -7.56 -3.62 16.81
N ASP A 39 -8.36 -3.20 15.82
CA ASP A 39 -8.40 -3.82 14.50
C ASP A 39 -7.39 -3.14 13.54
N ASN A 40 -7.05 -3.84 12.46
CA ASN A 40 -6.10 -3.35 11.45
C ASN A 40 -6.74 -2.36 10.46
N GLN A 41 -7.85 -1.70 10.84
CA GLN A 41 -8.47 -0.69 9.99
C GLN A 41 -7.62 0.57 9.90
N VAL A 42 -7.54 1.11 8.70
CA VAL A 42 -6.85 2.38 8.43
C VAL A 42 -7.77 3.38 7.77
N LYS A 43 -7.48 4.66 7.94
CA LYS A 43 -8.14 5.73 7.20
C LYS A 43 -7.16 6.29 6.17
N ILE A 44 -7.45 6.10 4.89
CA ILE A 44 -6.64 6.61 3.79
C ILE A 44 -7.55 7.44 2.89
N ARG A 45 -7.20 8.71 2.67
CA ARG A 45 -7.96 9.63 1.80
C ARG A 45 -9.45 9.73 2.15
N GLY A 46 -9.80 9.60 3.44
CA GLY A 46 -11.19 9.62 3.92
C GLY A 46 -11.92 8.26 3.84
N PHE A 47 -11.37 7.27 3.16
CA PHE A 47 -11.92 5.92 3.12
C PHE A 47 -11.49 5.13 4.34
N ARG A 48 -12.43 4.37 4.91
CA ARG A 48 -12.17 3.38 5.97
C ARG A 48 -11.87 2.04 5.30
N ILE A 49 -10.67 1.54 5.47
CA ILE A 49 -10.15 0.37 4.76
C ILE A 49 -9.79 -0.71 5.76
N GLU A 50 -10.31 -1.92 5.52
CA GLU A 50 -9.94 -3.15 6.23
C GLU A 50 -8.74 -3.79 5.53
N LEU A 51 -7.55 -3.71 6.13
CA LEU A 51 -6.34 -4.29 5.53
C LEU A 51 -6.47 -5.81 5.31
N GLY A 52 -7.16 -6.51 6.21
CA GLY A 52 -7.42 -7.95 6.07
C GLY A 52 -8.26 -8.33 4.85
N GLU A 53 -9.12 -7.45 4.35
CA GLU A 53 -9.87 -7.69 3.11
C GLU A 53 -8.95 -7.65 1.89
N ILE A 54 -7.98 -6.73 1.89
CA ILE A 54 -6.94 -6.65 0.85
C ILE A 54 -6.06 -7.91 0.90
N GLU A 55 -5.59 -8.28 2.09
CA GLU A 55 -4.77 -9.49 2.28
C GLU A 55 -5.51 -10.74 1.80
N SER A 56 -6.80 -10.88 2.15
CA SER A 56 -7.63 -12.00 1.70
C SER A 56 -7.73 -12.05 0.18
N ALA A 57 -7.99 -10.91 -0.47
CA ALA A 57 -8.10 -10.85 -1.93
C ALA A 57 -6.78 -11.20 -2.63
N ILE A 58 -5.64 -10.77 -2.07
CA ILE A 58 -4.30 -11.11 -2.58
C ILE A 58 -4.00 -12.60 -2.36
N ASN A 59 -4.29 -13.12 -1.18
CA ASN A 59 -4.02 -14.53 -0.82
C ASN A 59 -4.88 -15.52 -1.63
N ASP A 60 -6.00 -15.09 -2.20
CA ASP A 60 -6.80 -15.87 -3.16
C ASP A 60 -6.09 -16.07 -4.53
N CYS A 61 -4.95 -15.39 -4.75
CA CYS A 61 -4.17 -15.58 -5.97
C CYS A 61 -3.26 -16.81 -5.83
N ASN A 62 -3.36 -17.78 -6.73
CA ASN A 62 -2.58 -19.02 -6.69
C ASN A 62 -1.06 -18.80 -6.67
N GLN A 63 -0.58 -17.67 -7.21
CA GLN A 63 0.83 -17.30 -7.26
C GLN A 63 1.34 -16.76 -5.91
N VAL A 64 0.45 -16.48 -4.96
CA VAL A 64 0.78 -15.89 -3.66
C VAL A 64 0.65 -16.93 -2.57
N LYS A 65 1.68 -17.08 -1.77
CA LYS A 65 1.70 -17.94 -0.58
C LYS A 65 1.08 -17.22 0.62
N THR A 66 1.43 -15.94 0.79
CA THR A 66 0.89 -15.07 1.84
C THR A 66 1.17 -13.61 1.50
N SER A 67 0.39 -12.70 2.07
CA SER A 67 0.58 -11.26 1.93
C SER A 67 0.30 -10.53 3.22
N ILE A 68 0.88 -9.33 3.35
CA ILE A 68 0.62 -8.37 4.41
C ILE A 68 0.32 -7.03 3.75
N ALA A 69 -0.77 -6.39 4.16
CA ALA A 69 -1.11 -5.04 3.73
C ALA A 69 -0.84 -4.04 4.85
N LEU A 70 -0.21 -2.92 4.54
CA LEU A 70 0.05 -1.84 5.49
C LEU A 70 -0.30 -0.48 4.87
N ALA A 71 -0.62 0.48 5.74
CA ALA A 71 -0.64 1.89 5.37
C ALA A 71 0.73 2.51 5.64
N LYS A 72 1.33 3.12 4.62
CA LYS A 72 2.60 3.82 4.70
C LYS A 72 2.49 5.14 3.94
N ASP A 73 2.83 6.25 4.57
CA ASP A 73 2.80 7.60 3.98
C ASP A 73 1.45 7.95 3.30
N GLY A 74 0.33 7.53 3.92
CA GLY A 74 -1.01 7.76 3.38
C GLY A 74 -1.37 6.91 2.16
N GLN A 75 -0.62 5.85 1.88
CA GLN A 75 -0.85 4.93 0.77
C GLN A 75 -0.91 3.47 1.24
N LEU A 76 -1.54 2.63 0.45
CA LEU A 76 -1.58 1.19 0.68
C LEU A 76 -0.35 0.53 0.05
N VAL A 77 0.33 -0.28 0.83
CA VAL A 77 1.47 -1.11 0.41
C VAL A 77 1.14 -2.57 0.70
N ALA A 78 1.28 -3.44 -0.29
CA ALA A 78 1.17 -4.87 -0.12
C ALA A 78 2.56 -5.52 -0.20
N TYR A 79 2.90 -6.30 0.81
CA TYR A 79 4.07 -7.16 0.84
C TYR A 79 3.63 -8.58 0.49
N ILE A 80 4.19 -9.13 -0.58
CA ILE A 80 3.78 -10.43 -1.13
C ILE A 80 4.93 -11.43 -1.00
N VAL A 81 4.61 -12.60 -0.48
CA VAL A 81 5.49 -13.77 -0.56
C VAL A 81 4.93 -14.68 -1.65
N PRO A 82 5.63 -14.89 -2.75
CA PRO A 82 5.16 -15.75 -3.83
C PRO A 82 5.17 -17.23 -3.44
N SER A 83 4.36 -18.04 -4.12
CA SER A 83 4.34 -19.49 -3.94
C SER A 83 5.58 -20.15 -4.52
N ASP A 84 6.19 -19.55 -5.56
CA ASP A 84 7.45 -19.98 -6.17
C ASP A 84 8.34 -18.75 -6.41
N ILE A 85 9.61 -18.85 -5.98
CA ILE A 85 10.62 -17.78 -6.13
C ILE A 85 11.62 -18.10 -7.26
N LYS A 86 11.44 -19.21 -7.99
CA LYS A 86 12.37 -19.60 -9.05
C LYS A 86 12.41 -18.57 -10.18
N GLY A 87 13.62 -18.07 -10.41
CA GLY A 87 13.88 -17.11 -11.49
C GLY A 87 13.44 -15.69 -11.18
N LEU A 88 13.08 -15.36 -9.93
CA LEU A 88 12.97 -13.99 -9.46
C LEU A 88 14.38 -13.44 -9.21
N GLU A 89 14.57 -12.17 -9.55
CA GLU A 89 15.85 -11.49 -9.35
C GLU A 89 15.89 -10.85 -7.97
N GLU A 90 16.93 -11.17 -7.19
CA GLU A 90 17.17 -10.57 -5.90
C GLU A 90 17.72 -9.15 -6.07
N SER A 91 17.09 -8.15 -5.43
CA SER A 91 17.56 -6.77 -5.42
C SER A 91 18.50 -6.51 -4.25
N TYR A 92 18.01 -6.79 -3.05
CA TYR A 92 18.77 -6.61 -1.82
C TYR A 92 18.21 -7.52 -0.72
N LYS A 93 19.00 -7.68 0.35
CA LYS A 93 18.56 -8.35 1.59
C LYS A 93 18.51 -7.34 2.72
N PHE A 94 17.57 -7.56 3.63
CA PHE A 94 17.51 -6.83 4.90
C PHE A 94 17.55 -7.83 6.06
N LYS A 95 18.03 -7.37 7.21
CA LYS A 95 18.13 -8.17 8.41
C LYS A 95 16.94 -7.95 9.33
N THR A 96 16.43 -9.02 9.89
CA THR A 96 15.42 -9.00 10.94
C THR A 96 16.06 -8.71 12.31
N GLN A 97 15.25 -8.49 13.34
CA GLN A 97 15.74 -8.38 14.72
C GLN A 97 16.44 -9.66 15.22
N GLN A 98 16.24 -10.78 14.55
CA GLN A 98 16.86 -12.08 14.85
C GLN A 98 18.11 -12.35 13.99
N ASP A 99 18.65 -11.33 13.33
CA ASP A 99 19.78 -11.39 12.40
C ASP A 99 19.55 -12.31 11.18
N GLU A 100 18.28 -12.63 10.88
CA GLU A 100 17.89 -13.40 9.71
C GLU A 100 17.83 -12.49 8.49
N GLU A 101 18.43 -12.92 7.38
CA GLU A 101 18.37 -12.19 6.11
C GLU A 101 17.13 -12.59 5.31
N ILE A 102 16.45 -11.59 4.74
CA ILE A 102 15.29 -11.77 3.87
C ILE A 102 15.54 -11.03 2.56
N ALA A 103 15.38 -11.73 1.44
CA ALA A 103 15.54 -11.15 0.12
C ALA A 103 14.30 -10.38 -0.33
N VAL A 104 14.53 -9.27 -1.05
CA VAL A 104 13.53 -8.51 -1.80
C VAL A 104 13.78 -8.75 -3.27
N PHE A 105 12.72 -9.09 -4.00
CA PHE A 105 12.79 -9.40 -5.42
C PHE A 105 12.32 -8.25 -6.30
N VAL A 106 12.97 -8.13 -7.47
CA VAL A 106 12.67 -7.13 -8.51
C VAL A 106 12.78 -7.79 -9.89
N GLY A 107 12.70 -6.98 -10.95
CA GLY A 107 12.87 -7.42 -12.33
C GLY A 107 11.55 -7.80 -13.01
N GLU A 108 11.67 -8.23 -14.26
CA GLU A 108 10.53 -8.46 -15.16
C GLU A 108 9.53 -9.48 -14.61
N LYS A 109 10.00 -10.64 -14.13
CA LYS A 109 9.13 -11.67 -13.57
C LYS A 109 8.40 -11.23 -12.30
N THR A 110 9.06 -10.41 -11.48
CA THR A 110 8.43 -9.79 -10.31
C THR A 110 7.34 -8.81 -10.73
N ALA A 111 7.60 -8.01 -11.76
CA ALA A 111 6.61 -7.09 -12.32
C ALA A 111 5.40 -7.83 -12.92
N GLU A 112 5.61 -8.92 -13.64
CA GLU A 112 4.54 -9.78 -14.17
C GLU A 112 3.69 -10.39 -13.05
N LEU A 113 4.32 -10.88 -11.98
CA LEU A 113 3.62 -11.39 -10.80
C LEU A 113 2.75 -10.32 -10.17
N VAL A 114 3.31 -9.15 -9.91
CA VAL A 114 2.59 -8.01 -9.31
C VAL A 114 1.42 -7.58 -10.18
N GLU A 115 1.62 -7.49 -11.50
CA GLU A 115 0.54 -7.10 -12.41
C GLU A 115 -0.59 -8.15 -12.45
N THR A 116 -0.23 -9.43 -12.45
CA THR A 116 -1.22 -10.52 -12.36
C THR A 116 -2.05 -10.43 -11.08
N VAL A 117 -1.41 -10.18 -9.95
CA VAL A 117 -2.09 -9.97 -8.67
C VAL A 117 -2.97 -8.73 -8.72
N ARG A 118 -2.44 -7.59 -9.19
CA ARG A 118 -3.16 -6.32 -9.30
C ARG A 118 -4.44 -6.47 -10.13
N VAL A 119 -4.34 -7.07 -11.31
CA VAL A 119 -5.52 -7.31 -12.18
C VAL A 119 -6.57 -8.15 -11.48
N LYS A 120 -6.17 -9.23 -10.79
CA LYS A 120 -7.11 -10.09 -10.07
C LYS A 120 -7.82 -9.38 -8.93
N ILE A 121 -7.09 -8.62 -8.09
CA ILE A 121 -7.70 -7.92 -6.96
C ILE A 121 -8.54 -6.72 -7.40
N SER A 122 -8.21 -6.05 -8.51
CA SER A 122 -9.02 -4.96 -9.07
C SER A 122 -10.40 -5.41 -9.55
N GLN A 123 -10.58 -6.70 -9.79
CA GLN A 123 -11.90 -7.28 -10.11
C GLN A 123 -12.76 -7.53 -8.87
N LYS A 124 -12.14 -7.61 -7.68
CA LYS A 124 -12.80 -7.94 -6.42
C LYS A 124 -12.94 -6.74 -5.48
N LEU A 125 -11.95 -5.85 -5.50
CA LEU A 125 -11.86 -4.72 -4.59
C LEU A 125 -12.14 -3.41 -5.31
N PRO A 126 -12.78 -2.44 -4.64
CA PRO A 126 -12.89 -1.10 -5.16
C PRO A 126 -11.50 -0.45 -5.33
N GLU A 127 -11.36 0.47 -6.28
CA GLU A 127 -10.08 1.09 -6.66
C GLU A 127 -9.29 1.66 -5.46
N TYR A 128 -9.98 2.31 -4.51
CA TYR A 128 -9.34 2.90 -3.33
C TYR A 128 -8.74 1.86 -2.36
N MET A 129 -9.07 0.57 -2.51
CA MET A 129 -8.50 -0.55 -1.74
C MET A 129 -7.39 -1.28 -2.48
N VAL A 130 -7.15 -1.00 -3.75
CA VAL A 130 -6.04 -1.59 -4.50
C VAL A 130 -4.73 -0.95 -4.05
N PRO A 131 -3.74 -1.73 -3.57
CA PRO A 131 -2.46 -1.18 -3.13
C PRO A 131 -1.75 -0.39 -4.24
N SER A 132 -1.21 0.77 -3.87
CA SER A 132 -0.39 1.59 -4.78
C SER A 132 0.96 0.92 -5.03
N TYR A 133 1.52 0.26 -4.00
CA TYR A 133 2.82 -0.38 -4.07
C TYR A 133 2.74 -1.85 -3.68
N PHE A 134 3.58 -2.64 -4.33
CA PHE A 134 3.78 -4.06 -4.03
C PHE A 134 5.26 -4.32 -3.84
N VAL A 135 5.61 -4.99 -2.77
CA VAL A 135 6.98 -5.41 -2.45
C VAL A 135 6.98 -6.93 -2.38
N VAL A 136 7.81 -7.58 -3.19
CA VAL A 136 7.90 -9.03 -3.22
C VAL A 136 9.06 -9.48 -2.35
N LEU A 137 8.75 -10.32 -1.35
CA LEU A 137 9.67 -10.79 -0.33
C LEU A 137 9.84 -12.31 -0.41
N GLU A 138 10.99 -12.80 -0.01
CA GLU A 138 11.24 -14.23 0.18
C GLU A 138 10.33 -14.84 1.26
N LYS A 139 10.15 -14.10 2.37
CA LYS A 139 9.29 -14.49 3.50
C LYS A 139 8.85 -13.25 4.30
N VAL A 140 7.79 -13.40 5.08
CA VAL A 140 7.32 -12.35 5.99
C VAL A 140 8.29 -12.24 7.18
N PRO A 141 8.82 -11.04 7.50
CA PRO A 141 9.62 -10.85 8.70
C PRO A 141 8.76 -11.01 9.96
N LEU A 142 9.29 -11.75 10.93
CA LEU A 142 8.63 -12.00 12.20
C LEU A 142 9.38 -11.33 13.36
N THR A 143 8.64 -10.91 14.36
CA THR A 143 9.20 -10.51 15.66
C THR A 143 9.68 -11.74 16.43
N PRO A 144 10.48 -11.59 17.51
CA PRO A 144 10.89 -12.71 18.37
C PRO A 144 9.71 -13.53 18.92
N ASN A 145 8.53 -12.92 19.03
CA ASN A 145 7.30 -13.59 19.49
C ASN A 145 6.49 -14.26 18.36
N GLY A 146 7.06 -14.39 17.16
CA GLY A 146 6.41 -15.02 16.00
C GLY A 146 5.29 -14.23 15.33
N LYS A 147 5.12 -12.95 15.66
CA LYS A 147 4.16 -12.05 14.99
C LYS A 147 4.83 -11.32 13.83
N THR A 148 4.05 -10.95 12.81
CA THR A 148 4.54 -10.09 11.71
C THR A 148 5.21 -8.83 12.26
N ASP A 149 6.44 -8.55 11.82
CA ASP A 149 7.16 -7.32 12.15
C ASP A 149 6.75 -6.18 11.21
N GLY A 150 5.56 -5.62 11.49
CA GLY A 150 5.02 -4.48 10.72
C GLY A 150 5.90 -3.23 10.81
N LYS A 151 6.66 -3.04 11.91
CA LYS A 151 7.58 -1.91 12.03
C LYS A 151 8.74 -2.04 11.05
N LEU A 152 9.33 -3.23 10.95
CA LEU A 152 10.39 -3.51 10.01
C LEU A 152 9.89 -3.35 8.57
N LEU A 153 8.72 -3.89 8.25
CA LEU A 153 8.10 -3.73 6.92
C LEU A 153 7.91 -2.25 6.55
N GLN A 154 7.53 -1.39 7.50
CA GLN A 154 7.40 0.05 7.25
C GLN A 154 8.73 0.74 6.93
N THR A 155 9.87 0.20 7.36
CA THR A 155 11.20 0.76 7.03
C THR A 155 11.69 0.37 5.65
N LEU A 156 11.18 -0.73 5.09
CA LEU A 156 11.62 -1.20 3.78
C LEU A 156 11.30 -0.14 2.72
N ASP A 157 12.20 0.00 1.77
CA ASP A 157 11.90 0.80 0.59
C ASP A 157 10.70 0.16 -0.14
N THR A 158 9.63 0.93 -0.31
CA THR A 158 8.43 0.47 -1.01
C THR A 158 8.66 0.34 -2.51
N GLY A 159 9.91 0.52 -2.93
CA GLY A 159 10.26 0.39 -4.32
C GLY A 159 9.53 1.38 -5.21
N LYS A 160 9.47 2.64 -4.82
CA LYS A 160 9.08 3.71 -5.77
C LYS A 160 9.83 3.59 -7.09
N ARG A 161 10.88 2.72 -7.12
CA ARG A 161 11.68 2.37 -8.30
C ARG A 161 11.78 0.86 -8.59
N LEU A 162 11.22 -0.04 -7.76
CA LEU A 162 11.44 -1.49 -7.92
C LEU A 162 10.61 -2.14 -9.05
N ILE A 163 9.66 -1.41 -9.63
CA ILE A 163 8.77 -1.88 -10.72
C ILE A 163 8.78 -0.86 -11.86
N THR A 164 9.90 -0.21 -12.12
CA THR A 164 9.97 0.65 -13.28
C THR A 164 10.61 -0.12 -14.43
N ASP A 165 9.91 -0.10 -15.55
CA ASP A 165 10.52 -0.23 -16.86
C ASP A 165 11.81 0.61 -16.90
N GLU A 166 12.79 0.17 -17.68
CA GLU A 166 14.07 0.89 -17.85
C GLU A 166 13.79 2.39 -18.03
N TYR A 167 14.36 3.23 -17.16
CA TYR A 167 14.15 4.67 -17.24
C TYR A 167 14.49 5.18 -18.64
N VAL A 168 13.51 5.69 -19.34
CA VAL A 168 13.68 6.35 -20.61
C VAL A 168 13.54 7.86 -20.42
N ALA A 169 14.61 8.58 -20.67
CA ALA A 169 14.64 10.03 -20.55
C ALA A 169 13.70 10.70 -21.56
N PRO A 170 13.14 11.88 -21.25
CA PRO A 170 12.37 12.66 -22.21
C PRO A 170 13.23 13.03 -23.42
N ARG A 171 12.65 12.89 -24.61
CA ARG A 171 13.32 13.07 -25.92
C ARG A 171 13.14 14.47 -26.49
N ASN A 172 12.16 15.22 -25.98
CA ASN A 172 11.82 16.57 -26.44
C ASN A 172 11.29 17.41 -25.26
N GLU A 173 11.11 18.72 -25.50
CA GLU A 173 10.63 19.67 -24.47
C GLU A 173 9.21 19.35 -23.94
N THR A 174 8.33 18.81 -24.78
CA THR A 174 6.98 18.43 -24.36
C THR A 174 7.01 17.26 -23.38
N GLU A 175 7.77 16.20 -23.71
CA GLU A 175 7.95 15.06 -22.82
C GLU A 175 8.62 15.47 -21.52
N LYS A 176 9.62 16.37 -21.58
CA LYS A 176 10.29 16.89 -20.40
C LYS A 176 9.32 17.61 -19.47
N LYS A 177 8.53 18.54 -20.01
CA LYS A 177 7.51 19.26 -19.23
C LYS A 177 6.48 18.31 -18.60
N LEU A 178 6.03 17.28 -19.33
CA LEU A 178 5.13 16.25 -18.78
C LEU A 178 5.79 15.49 -17.64
N CYS A 179 7.04 15.05 -17.81
CA CYS A 179 7.78 14.37 -16.74
C CYS A 179 7.96 15.27 -15.52
N ASP A 180 8.28 16.56 -15.71
CA ASP A 180 8.43 17.54 -14.63
C ASP A 180 7.10 17.74 -13.87
N ILE A 181 5.96 17.81 -14.58
CA ILE A 181 4.63 17.88 -13.97
C ILE A 181 4.33 16.63 -13.15
N TRP A 182 4.66 15.44 -13.66
CA TRP A 182 4.45 14.20 -12.94
C TRP A 182 5.33 14.11 -11.69
N GLN A 183 6.61 14.49 -11.80
CA GLN A 183 7.55 14.54 -10.68
C GLN A 183 6.99 15.42 -9.55
N ASP A 184 6.51 16.62 -9.90
CA ASP A 184 5.97 17.57 -8.94
C ASP A 184 4.68 17.03 -8.24
N ILE A 185 3.77 16.41 -9.01
CA ILE A 185 2.52 15.88 -8.47
C ILE A 185 2.72 14.63 -7.63
N LEU A 186 3.64 13.76 -8.05
CA LEU A 186 3.92 12.47 -7.40
C LEU A 186 5.02 12.56 -6.34
N HIS A 187 5.68 13.72 -6.23
CA HIS A 187 6.83 13.96 -5.34
C HIS A 187 7.95 12.94 -5.58
N LEU A 188 8.29 12.74 -6.86
CA LEU A 188 9.36 11.84 -7.30
C LEU A 188 10.54 12.62 -7.82
N ASP A 189 11.75 12.14 -7.57
CA ASP A 189 12.98 12.76 -8.08
C ASP A 189 13.15 12.58 -9.59
N LYS A 190 12.51 11.54 -10.17
CA LYS A 190 12.70 11.18 -11.56
C LYS A 190 11.50 10.40 -12.10
N VAL A 191 10.99 10.81 -13.28
CA VAL A 191 9.92 10.14 -14.03
C VAL A 191 10.39 9.95 -15.47
N GLY A 192 10.24 8.75 -16.02
CA GLY A 192 10.52 8.40 -17.40
C GLY A 192 9.30 8.47 -18.30
N ILE A 193 9.51 8.55 -19.61
CA ILE A 193 8.40 8.67 -20.59
C ILE A 193 7.54 7.39 -20.72
N ASN A 194 8.07 6.25 -20.28
CA ASN A 194 7.36 4.98 -20.30
C ASN A 194 6.73 4.64 -18.95
N ASP A 195 6.92 5.47 -17.93
CA ASP A 195 6.38 5.21 -16.61
C ASP A 195 4.83 5.21 -16.62
N ASN A 196 4.24 4.26 -15.94
CA ASN A 196 2.80 4.23 -15.75
C ASN A 196 2.43 5.03 -14.50
N PHE A 197 1.58 6.07 -14.68
CA PHE A 197 1.18 6.98 -13.61
C PHE A 197 0.71 6.27 -12.34
N PHE A 198 -0.14 5.26 -12.48
CA PHE A 198 -0.70 4.53 -11.34
C PHE A 198 0.32 3.60 -10.69
N ARG A 199 1.28 3.07 -11.45
CA ARG A 199 2.36 2.21 -10.94
C ARG A 199 3.39 2.99 -10.11
N ILE A 200 3.62 4.26 -10.45
CA ILE A 200 4.59 5.11 -9.73
C ILE A 200 3.95 5.95 -8.61
N GLY A 201 2.74 5.59 -8.19
CA GLY A 201 2.07 6.18 -7.03
C GLY A 201 0.95 7.15 -7.36
N GLY A 202 0.58 7.29 -8.63
CA GLY A 202 -0.58 8.05 -9.06
C GLY A 202 -1.89 7.39 -8.59
N HIS A 203 -2.93 8.21 -8.48
CA HIS A 203 -4.29 7.78 -8.18
C HIS A 203 -5.29 8.80 -8.72
N SER A 204 -6.58 8.46 -8.75
CA SER A 204 -7.63 9.25 -9.39
C SER A 204 -7.64 10.74 -9.00
N LEU A 205 -7.44 11.05 -7.71
CA LEU A 205 -7.38 12.45 -7.26
C LEU A 205 -6.14 13.18 -7.81
N LEU A 206 -4.97 12.51 -7.84
CA LEU A 206 -3.77 13.09 -8.45
C LEU A 206 -3.88 13.16 -9.97
N ALA A 207 -4.59 12.20 -10.61
CA ALA A 207 -4.87 12.26 -12.04
C ALA A 207 -5.70 13.50 -12.42
N THR A 208 -6.72 13.85 -11.62
CA THR A 208 -7.49 15.08 -11.81
C THR A 208 -6.60 16.33 -11.70
N ARG A 209 -5.68 16.36 -10.73
CA ARG A 209 -4.70 17.46 -10.58
C ARG A 209 -3.72 17.49 -11.74
N LEU A 210 -3.29 16.32 -12.22
CA LEU A 210 -2.42 16.19 -13.38
C LEU A 210 -3.08 16.78 -14.63
N ILE A 211 -4.31 16.35 -14.94
CA ILE A 211 -5.08 16.87 -16.08
C ILE A 211 -5.22 18.40 -15.99
N SER A 212 -5.52 18.94 -14.82
CA SER A 212 -5.64 20.39 -14.63
C SER A 212 -4.32 21.11 -14.89
N LYS A 213 -3.18 20.59 -14.42
CA LYS A 213 -1.85 21.17 -14.69
C LYS A 213 -1.47 21.07 -16.17
N VAL A 214 -1.73 19.91 -16.80
CA VAL A 214 -1.44 19.71 -18.23
C VAL A 214 -2.24 20.69 -19.09
N ARG A 215 -3.54 20.87 -18.79
CA ARG A 215 -4.38 21.87 -19.49
C ARG A 215 -3.83 23.28 -19.39
N LEU A 216 -3.36 23.69 -18.21
CA LEU A 216 -2.79 25.01 -17.98
C LEU A 216 -1.45 25.20 -18.69
N GLU A 217 -0.58 24.19 -18.67
CA GLU A 217 0.78 24.30 -19.22
C GLU A 217 0.82 24.20 -20.74
N PHE A 218 -0.09 23.42 -21.33
CA PHE A 218 -0.09 23.13 -22.77
C PHE A 218 -1.23 23.79 -23.53
N ASP A 219 -2.12 24.54 -22.84
CA ASP A 219 -3.35 25.13 -23.42
C ASP A 219 -4.12 24.10 -24.28
N ALA A 220 -4.22 22.86 -23.77
CA ALA A 220 -4.78 21.72 -24.49
C ALA A 220 -5.94 21.10 -23.71
N GLU A 221 -7.02 20.74 -24.41
CA GLU A 221 -8.07 19.90 -23.81
C GLU A 221 -7.58 18.46 -23.73
N VAL A 222 -7.49 17.95 -22.50
CA VAL A 222 -7.21 16.54 -22.22
C VAL A 222 -8.50 15.92 -21.70
N PRO A 223 -9.00 14.83 -22.31
CA PRO A 223 -10.26 14.16 -21.92
C PRO A 223 -10.20 13.57 -20.52
#